data_db20eb2c335ce301b02f85791d6208c4
#
_entry.id   db20eb2c335ce301b02f85791d6208c4
#
_cell.length_a   1.000
_cell.length_b   1.000
_cell.length_c   1.000
_cell.angle_alpha   90.00
_cell.angle_beta   90.00
_cell.angle_gamma   90.00
#
_symmetry.space_group_name_H-M   'P 1'
#
loop_
_entity.id
_entity.type
_entity.pdbx_description
1 polymer ?
#
loop_
_entity_poly.entity_id
_entity_poly.type
_entity_poly.pdbx_seq_one_letter_code
_entity_poly.pdbx_strand_id
1 'polypeptide(L)'
;EARYLHWEFVDPDSIPVCGFEWIHWSVANLPIDALMYDFNDSHALAIPPDFSRQLPAMIPETVQGRNSSASKFLGRSADPAVIMRYNGPQPPDKDHEYYLQVWATKKPLPGLNQGFWLNELLHALRNSGEVPDTDGIFLTGKA
;
A
#
# COMPACT_ATOMS: atom_id res chain seq x y z
N GLU A 1 -14.23 -16.53 2.33
CA GLU A 1 -12.80 -16.84 2.51
C GLU A 1 -11.95 -15.87 1.71
N ALA A 2 -11.01 -15.20 2.37
CA ALA A 2 -10.15 -14.22 1.72
C ALA A 2 -9.16 -14.90 0.79
N ARG A 3 -8.88 -14.27 -0.35
CA ARG A 3 -7.93 -14.78 -1.36
C ARG A 3 -6.86 -13.76 -1.74
N TYR A 4 -7.11 -12.48 -1.52
CA TYR A 4 -6.20 -11.40 -1.89
C TYR A 4 -5.95 -10.50 -0.70
N LEU A 5 -4.69 -10.04 -0.58
CA LEU A 5 -4.28 -9.03 0.39
C LEU A 5 -3.96 -7.72 -0.33
N HIS A 6 -4.25 -6.64 0.38
CA HIS A 6 -3.94 -5.27 -0.03
C HIS A 6 -3.46 -4.53 1.19
N TRP A 7 -2.54 -3.60 1.06
CA TRP A 7 -2.10 -2.81 2.21
C TRP A 7 -1.58 -1.43 1.86
N GLU A 8 -1.56 -0.59 2.88
CA GLU A 8 -0.84 0.66 2.91
C GLU A 8 0.14 0.66 4.08
N PHE A 9 1.29 1.27 3.90
CA PHE A 9 2.26 1.56 4.94
C PHE A 9 2.57 3.05 4.91
N VAL A 10 2.17 3.76 5.97
CA VAL A 10 2.11 5.22 6.00
C VAL A 10 2.70 5.80 7.28
N ASP A 11 3.09 7.05 7.22
CA ASP A 11 3.64 7.84 8.31
C ASP A 11 2.80 9.11 8.53
N PRO A 12 1.84 9.10 9.47
CA PRO A 12 1.07 10.29 9.82
C PRO A 12 1.89 11.37 10.52
N ASP A 13 2.97 11.00 11.21
CA ASP A 13 3.83 11.95 11.92
C ASP A 13 4.69 12.80 10.97
N SER A 14 4.66 12.50 9.69
CA SER A 14 5.23 13.37 8.66
C SER A 14 4.39 14.65 8.42
N ILE A 15 3.14 14.69 8.85
CA ILE A 15 2.23 15.83 8.60
C ILE A 15 2.83 17.17 9.08
N PRO A 16 3.37 17.29 10.31
CA PRO A 16 4.01 18.53 10.72
C PRO A 16 5.28 18.87 9.95
N VAL A 17 5.92 17.88 9.33
CA VAL A 17 7.20 18.02 8.59
C VAL A 17 6.96 18.54 7.17
N CYS A 18 6.04 17.90 6.44
CA CYS A 18 5.85 18.18 5.02
C CYS A 18 4.43 18.61 4.64
N GLY A 19 3.49 18.58 5.59
CA GLY A 19 2.10 19.00 5.38
C GLY A 19 1.15 17.87 4.98
N PHE A 20 1.63 16.65 4.85
CA PHE A 20 0.82 15.50 4.48
C PHE A 20 1.38 14.20 5.06
N GLU A 21 0.52 13.17 5.12
CA GLU A 21 0.90 11.83 5.50
C GLU A 21 1.80 11.22 4.43
N TRP A 22 2.95 10.68 4.85
CA TRP A 22 3.89 10.06 3.92
C TRP A 22 3.49 8.64 3.60
N ILE A 23 3.34 8.33 2.33
CA ILE A 23 3.09 6.97 1.83
C ILE A 23 4.44 6.30 1.59
N HIS A 24 4.71 5.26 2.37
CA HIS A 24 5.94 4.47 2.23
C HIS A 24 5.77 3.31 1.26
N TRP A 25 4.59 2.69 1.24
CA TRP A 25 4.32 1.53 0.41
C TRP A 25 2.83 1.26 0.30
N SER A 26 2.38 0.88 -0.86
CA SER A 26 1.02 0.35 -1.07
C SER A 26 1.05 -0.79 -2.07
N VAL A 27 0.26 -1.81 -1.79
CA VAL A 27 0.18 -3.04 -2.58
C VAL A 27 -1.27 -3.41 -2.78
N ALA A 28 -1.61 -3.86 -3.97
CA ALA A 28 -2.93 -4.37 -4.29
C ALA A 28 -2.87 -5.72 -5.01
N ASN A 29 -3.87 -6.54 -4.73
CA ASN A 29 -4.10 -7.80 -5.42
C ASN A 29 -2.97 -8.83 -5.24
N LEU A 30 -2.45 -8.95 -4.02
CA LEU A 30 -1.53 -10.02 -3.70
C LEU A 30 -2.31 -11.31 -3.39
N PRO A 31 -2.20 -12.35 -4.22
CA PRO A 31 -2.80 -13.65 -3.91
C PRO A 31 -2.20 -14.24 -2.64
N ILE A 32 -3.03 -14.63 -1.69
CA ILE A 32 -2.55 -15.21 -0.41
C ILE A 32 -1.76 -16.49 -0.64
N ASP A 33 -2.17 -17.30 -1.61
CA ASP A 33 -1.50 -18.56 -1.94
C ASP A 33 -0.13 -18.38 -2.64
N ALA A 34 0.20 -17.16 -3.04
CA ALA A 34 1.53 -16.82 -3.54
C ALA A 34 2.55 -16.60 -2.41
N LEU A 35 2.09 -16.46 -1.17
CA LEU A 35 2.95 -16.30 -0.01
C LEU A 35 3.23 -17.65 0.66
N MET A 36 4.43 -17.81 1.16
CA MET A 36 4.81 -18.96 1.97
C MET A 36 4.49 -18.71 3.44
N TYR A 37 4.24 -19.78 4.18
CA TYR A 37 4.14 -19.68 5.64
C TYR A 37 5.49 -19.33 6.27
N ASP A 38 5.44 -18.62 7.39
CA ASP A 38 6.62 -18.35 8.18
C ASP A 38 7.24 -19.66 8.68
N PHE A 39 8.56 -19.77 8.59
CA PHE A 39 9.28 -20.95 9.05
C PHE A 39 9.08 -21.23 10.55
N ASN A 40 8.91 -20.18 11.35
CA ASN A 40 8.75 -20.28 12.79
C ASN A 40 7.29 -20.32 13.24
N ASP A 41 6.34 -20.01 12.37
CA ASP A 41 4.91 -20.00 12.67
C ASP A 41 4.09 -20.41 11.44
N SER A 42 3.61 -21.63 11.42
CA SER A 42 2.80 -22.18 10.32
C SER A 42 1.42 -21.52 10.17
N HIS A 43 1.03 -20.64 11.07
CA HIS A 43 -0.20 -19.85 10.98
C HIS A 43 0.05 -18.43 10.43
N ALA A 44 1.30 -18.04 10.22
CA ALA A 44 1.69 -16.74 9.70
C ALA A 44 2.21 -16.85 8.28
N LEU A 45 1.85 -15.89 7.43
CA LEU A 45 2.41 -15.73 6.09
C LEU A 45 3.64 -14.83 6.15
N ALA A 46 4.69 -15.21 5.43
CA ALA A 46 5.93 -14.46 5.40
C ALA A 46 6.02 -13.55 4.17
N ILE A 47 6.37 -12.30 4.39
CA ILE A 47 6.83 -11.40 3.33
C ILE A 47 8.36 -11.52 3.27
N PRO A 48 8.94 -12.05 2.19
CA PRO A 48 10.38 -12.26 2.12
C PRO A 48 11.15 -10.93 2.05
N PRO A 49 12.44 -10.93 2.41
CA PRO A 49 13.31 -9.78 2.21
C PRO A 49 13.31 -9.34 0.73
N ASP A 50 13.42 -8.04 0.50
CA ASP A 50 13.45 -7.44 -0.85
C ASP A 50 12.19 -7.69 -1.70
N PHE A 51 11.09 -8.04 -1.06
CA PHE A 51 9.84 -8.42 -1.71
C PHE A 51 9.32 -7.35 -2.67
N SER A 52 9.37 -6.10 -2.26
CA SER A 52 8.89 -4.98 -3.10
C SER A 52 9.63 -4.89 -4.44
N ARG A 53 10.92 -5.22 -4.46
CA ARG A 53 11.73 -5.21 -5.69
C ARG A 53 11.47 -6.42 -6.56
N GLN A 54 11.25 -7.57 -5.94
CA GLN A 54 11.05 -8.83 -6.64
C GLN A 54 9.62 -8.98 -7.16
N LEU A 55 8.67 -8.32 -6.55
CA LEU A 55 7.24 -8.49 -6.76
C LEU A 55 6.80 -8.39 -8.23
N PRO A 56 7.25 -7.40 -9.03
CA PRO A 56 6.83 -7.30 -10.43
C PRO A 56 7.19 -8.50 -11.29
N ALA A 57 8.30 -9.15 -10.99
CA ALA A 57 8.76 -10.35 -11.72
C ALA A 57 8.14 -11.63 -11.17
N MET A 58 7.92 -11.69 -9.83
CA MET A 58 7.40 -12.88 -9.17
C MET A 58 5.90 -13.07 -9.33
N ILE A 59 5.14 -11.99 -9.20
CA ILE A 59 3.67 -12.02 -9.19
C ILE A 59 3.15 -10.85 -10.04
N PRO A 60 3.08 -11.02 -11.37
CA PRO A 60 2.73 -9.92 -12.29
C PRO A 60 1.34 -9.31 -12.06
N GLU A 61 0.39 -10.06 -11.51
CA GLU A 61 -0.95 -9.58 -11.20
C GLU A 61 -1.03 -8.71 -9.96
N THR A 62 -0.01 -8.73 -9.11
CA THR A 62 0.09 -7.87 -7.95
C THR A 62 0.74 -6.56 -8.33
N VAL A 63 0.12 -5.46 -7.95
CA VAL A 63 0.58 -4.13 -8.33
C VAL A 63 0.95 -3.30 -7.10
N GLN A 64 1.93 -2.43 -7.26
CA GLN A 64 2.38 -1.50 -6.23
C GLN A 64 2.02 -0.07 -6.62
N GLY A 65 1.59 0.69 -5.62
CA GLY A 65 1.27 2.10 -5.80
C GLY A 65 2.49 3.02 -5.73
N ARG A 66 2.27 4.28 -6.04
CA ARG A 66 3.25 5.33 -5.87
C ARG A 66 3.40 5.68 -4.39
N ASN A 67 4.64 5.81 -3.96
CA ASN A 67 4.95 6.37 -2.65
C ASN A 67 5.10 7.91 -2.74
N SER A 68 5.25 8.56 -1.59
CA SER A 68 5.29 10.03 -1.52
C SER A 68 6.52 10.66 -2.19
N SER A 69 7.56 9.89 -2.51
CA SER A 69 8.68 10.38 -3.32
C SER A 69 8.26 10.80 -4.73
N ALA A 70 7.10 10.34 -5.20
CA ALA A 70 6.50 10.74 -6.47
C ALA A 70 5.81 12.12 -6.42
N SER A 71 5.72 12.74 -5.26
CA SER A 71 5.02 14.03 -5.09
C SER A 71 5.64 15.11 -5.94
N LYS A 72 4.82 15.75 -6.76
CA LYS A 72 5.22 16.89 -7.59
C LYS A 72 5.67 18.09 -6.76
N PHE A 73 5.16 18.23 -5.54
CA PHE A 73 5.50 19.34 -4.65
C PHE A 73 6.91 19.20 -4.07
N LEU A 74 7.46 18.01 -4.04
CA LEU A 74 8.79 17.76 -3.47
C LEU A 74 9.91 17.74 -4.52
N GLY A 75 9.58 17.59 -5.80
CA GLY A 75 10.54 17.61 -6.89
C GLY A 75 11.62 16.53 -6.81
N ARG A 76 11.34 15.39 -6.13
CA ARG A 76 12.40 14.45 -5.78
C ARG A 76 12.75 13.46 -6.89
N SER A 77 11.84 12.59 -7.28
CA SER A 77 12.18 11.55 -8.24
C SER A 77 11.00 11.26 -9.17
N ALA A 78 11.32 10.91 -10.42
CA ALA A 78 10.38 10.35 -11.38
C ALA A 78 10.73 8.91 -11.76
N ASP A 79 11.78 8.33 -11.15
CA ASP A 79 12.23 6.97 -11.42
C ASP A 79 11.23 5.94 -10.87
N PRO A 80 10.57 5.13 -11.72
CA PRO A 80 9.66 4.10 -11.29
C PRO A 80 10.27 3.12 -10.28
N ALA A 81 11.56 2.90 -10.36
CA ALA A 81 12.29 2.03 -9.43
C ALA A 81 12.37 2.61 -8.01
N VAL A 82 12.08 3.88 -7.84
CA VAL A 82 12.05 4.56 -6.53
C VAL A 82 10.62 4.82 -6.08
N ILE A 83 9.78 5.36 -6.96
CA ILE A 83 8.47 5.89 -6.61
C ILE A 83 7.35 4.84 -6.55
N MET A 84 7.55 3.67 -7.17
CA MET A 84 6.53 2.60 -7.22
C MET A 84 6.96 1.38 -6.40
N ARG A 85 7.50 1.60 -5.21
CA ARG A 85 8.04 0.58 -4.31
C ARG A 85 7.92 0.96 -2.85
N TYR A 86 8.34 0.03 -1.99
CA TYR A 86 8.64 0.30 -0.60
C TYR A 86 9.77 1.30 -0.47
N ASN A 87 9.53 2.32 0.33
CA ASN A 87 10.52 3.31 0.73
C ASN A 87 10.59 3.31 2.25
N GLY A 88 11.74 2.95 2.80
CA GLY A 88 11.90 2.75 4.24
C GLY A 88 11.77 4.02 5.07
N PRO A 89 11.42 3.89 6.36
CA PRO A 89 11.38 4.99 7.29
C PRO A 89 12.72 5.73 7.43
N GLN A 90 12.68 7.04 7.35
CA GLN A 90 13.80 7.94 7.60
C GLN A 90 13.27 9.24 8.22
N PRO A 91 12.76 9.20 9.46
CA PRO A 91 12.17 10.38 10.09
C PRO A 91 13.25 11.45 10.30
N PRO A 92 13.00 12.71 9.86
CA PRO A 92 14.05 13.73 9.85
C PRO A 92 14.21 14.49 11.16
N ASP A 93 13.24 14.45 12.06
CA ASP A 93 13.18 15.31 13.24
C ASP A 93 13.15 14.56 14.56
N LYS A 94 12.44 13.45 14.64
CA LYS A 94 12.26 12.63 15.85
C LYS A 94 11.78 11.24 15.45
N ASP A 95 11.54 10.36 16.42
CA ASP A 95 10.89 9.09 16.17
C ASP A 95 9.44 9.32 15.71
N HIS A 96 9.03 8.61 14.66
CA HIS A 96 7.67 8.61 14.12
C HIS A 96 6.98 7.29 14.40
N GLU A 97 5.66 7.32 14.49
CA GLU A 97 4.82 6.13 14.46
C GLU A 97 4.41 5.83 13.02
N TYR A 98 4.51 4.58 12.64
CA TYR A 98 4.16 4.11 11.30
C TYR A 98 2.98 3.15 11.36
N TYR A 99 2.07 3.23 10.39
CA TYR A 99 0.89 2.37 10.34
C TYR A 99 0.94 1.47 9.13
N LEU A 100 0.76 0.17 9.37
CA LEU A 100 0.49 -0.82 8.34
C LEU A 100 -0.97 -1.23 8.45
N GLN A 101 -1.77 -0.88 7.45
CA GLN A 101 -3.16 -1.31 7.33
C GLN A 101 -3.26 -2.37 6.25
N VAL A 102 -3.77 -3.55 6.60
CA VAL A 102 -3.95 -4.66 5.67
C VAL A 102 -5.43 -4.97 5.51
N TRP A 103 -5.86 -5.15 4.28
CA TRP A 103 -7.22 -5.58 3.91
C TRP A 103 -7.16 -6.90 3.17
N ALA A 104 -8.22 -7.69 3.31
CA ALA A 104 -8.37 -8.95 2.63
C ALA A 104 -9.70 -9.02 1.87
N THR A 105 -9.66 -9.47 0.63
CA THR A 105 -10.86 -9.62 -0.22
C THR A 105 -10.94 -11.01 -0.83
N LYS A 106 -12.14 -11.41 -1.23
CA LYS A 106 -12.38 -12.68 -1.95
C LYS A 106 -12.01 -12.56 -3.43
N LYS A 107 -12.20 -11.37 -3.99
CA LYS A 107 -11.95 -11.07 -5.41
C LYS A 107 -10.86 -10.03 -5.54
N PRO A 108 -10.12 -10.04 -6.64
CA PRO A 108 -9.18 -8.96 -6.90
C PRO A 108 -9.92 -7.64 -7.10
N LEU A 109 -9.29 -6.55 -6.73
CA LEU A 109 -9.81 -5.20 -6.95
C LEU A 109 -9.57 -4.81 -8.41
N PRO A 110 -10.62 -4.41 -9.15
CA PRO A 110 -10.48 -4.05 -10.55
C PRO A 110 -9.89 -2.63 -10.72
N GLY A 111 -9.30 -2.39 -11.87
CA GLY A 111 -8.91 -1.04 -12.31
C GLY A 111 -7.63 -0.50 -11.70
N LEU A 112 -6.90 -1.28 -10.91
CA LEU A 112 -5.63 -0.87 -10.32
C LEU A 112 -4.46 -1.35 -11.19
N ASN A 113 -3.57 -0.43 -11.54
CA ASN A 113 -2.39 -0.70 -12.33
C ASN A 113 -1.12 -0.36 -11.53
N GLN A 114 0.01 -0.88 -11.98
CA GLN A 114 1.31 -0.52 -11.42
C GLN A 114 1.47 1.01 -11.40
N GLY A 115 1.79 1.56 -10.24
CA GLY A 115 1.89 3.00 -10.05
C GLY A 115 0.57 3.69 -9.74
N PHE A 116 -0.44 2.98 -9.25
CA PHE A 116 -1.67 3.59 -8.74
C PHE A 116 -1.35 4.56 -7.59
N TRP A 117 -2.25 5.51 -7.33
CA TRP A 117 -2.19 6.32 -6.13
C TRP A 117 -3.04 5.69 -5.02
N LEU A 118 -2.64 5.89 -3.77
CA LEU A 118 -3.29 5.29 -2.61
C LEU A 118 -4.81 5.54 -2.55
N ASN A 119 -5.27 6.72 -2.97
CA ASN A 119 -6.70 7.02 -3.04
C ASN A 119 -7.45 6.08 -3.98
N GLU A 120 -6.82 5.63 -5.06
CA GLU A 120 -7.43 4.66 -5.99
C GLU A 120 -7.63 3.30 -5.32
N LEU A 121 -6.65 2.85 -4.52
CA LEU A 121 -6.80 1.64 -3.71
C LEU A 121 -7.93 1.77 -2.70
N LEU A 122 -7.99 2.88 -1.97
CA LEU A 122 -9.03 3.13 -0.97
C LEU A 122 -10.44 3.18 -1.60
N HIS A 123 -10.57 3.79 -2.78
CA HIS A 123 -11.83 3.79 -3.54
C HIS A 123 -12.21 2.38 -4.01
N ALA A 124 -11.26 1.62 -4.52
CA ALA A 124 -11.51 0.25 -4.98
C ALA A 124 -11.94 -0.67 -3.84
N LEU A 125 -11.31 -0.54 -2.67
CA LEU A 125 -11.70 -1.28 -1.46
C LEU A 125 -13.13 -0.96 -1.04
N ARG A 126 -13.48 0.32 -1.00
CA ARG A 126 -14.84 0.77 -0.65
C ARG A 126 -15.86 0.23 -1.65
N ASN A 127 -15.57 0.36 -2.94
CA ASN A 127 -16.48 -0.07 -4.00
C ASN A 127 -16.62 -1.59 -4.11
N SER A 128 -15.68 -2.36 -3.53
CA SER A 128 -15.77 -3.82 -3.52
C SER A 128 -16.94 -4.34 -2.67
N GLY A 129 -17.35 -3.58 -1.66
CA GLY A 129 -18.34 -4.01 -0.67
C GLY A 129 -17.85 -5.14 0.24
N GLU A 130 -16.60 -5.55 0.15
CA GLU A 130 -16.02 -6.65 0.92
C GLU A 130 -15.33 -6.20 2.21
N VAL A 131 -15.02 -4.91 2.31
CA VAL A 131 -14.35 -4.31 3.46
C VAL A 131 -15.38 -3.56 4.28
N PRO A 132 -15.44 -3.77 5.62
CA PRO A 132 -16.36 -3.02 6.47
C PRO A 132 -16.14 -1.53 6.32
N ASP A 133 -17.22 -0.76 6.28
CA ASP A 133 -17.12 0.69 6.42
C ASP A 133 -16.46 0.97 7.77
N THR A 134 -15.25 1.46 7.72
CA THR A 134 -14.60 1.97 8.92
C THR A 134 -15.20 3.34 9.22
N ASP A 135 -15.76 3.47 10.39
CA ASP A 135 -16.26 4.64 11.10
C ASP A 135 -16.08 6.02 10.41
N GLY A 136 -16.69 6.21 9.27
CA GLY A 136 -16.61 7.47 8.56
C GLY A 136 -17.83 7.75 7.71
N ILE A 137 -18.32 8.98 7.80
CA ILE A 137 -19.30 9.49 6.84
C ILE A 137 -18.54 9.86 5.56
N PHE A 138 -18.83 9.16 4.48
CA PHE A 138 -18.26 9.51 3.18
C PHE A 138 -19.17 10.53 2.50
N LEU A 139 -18.65 11.74 2.36
CA LEU A 139 -19.29 12.77 1.56
C LEU A 139 -18.69 12.76 0.16
N THR A 140 -19.51 12.53 -0.83
CA THR A 140 -19.12 12.75 -2.22
C THR A 140 -19.63 14.13 -2.67
N GLY A 141 -18.71 15.03 -2.90
CA GLY A 141 -19.00 16.33 -3.52
C GLY A 141 -18.72 16.27 -5.01
N LYS A 142 -19.66 16.79 -5.82
CA LYS A 142 -19.39 17.08 -7.23
C LYS A 142 -19.07 18.57 -7.32
N ALA A 143 -17.92 18.88 -7.87
CA ALA A 143 -17.58 20.24 -8.23
C ALA A 143 -18.38 20.68 -9.46
#